data_d7be7eafad90655bfa79cc9130bc87b9
#
_entry.id   d7be7eafad90655bfa79cc9130bc87b9
#
_cell.length_a   1.000
_cell.length_b   1.000
_cell.length_c   1.000
_cell.angle_alpha   90.00
_cell.angle_beta   90.00
_cell.angle_gamma   90.00
#
_symmetry.space_group_name_H-M   'P 1'
#
loop_
_entity.id
_entity.type
_entity.pdbx_description
1 polymer ?
#
loop_
_entity_poly.entity_id
_entity_poly.type
_entity_poly.pdbx_seq_one_letter_code
_entity_poly.pdbx_strand_id
1 'polypeptide(L)'
;EEIRETERNVLVSHQFYLPSGKDADEIERMDSEIRTVGNIDAVSADILGQFDYAALGHIHKPMKVGSEFIRYCGTPLACSVSEAGQQKGIIMVEMGEKGDVKTTVLPLKPLRQVRVIQGELEEVLRQACQDYVTVILTDRVDLDILDMQDRIRRAFPYLLEIRRENQRKAEY
;
A
#
# COMPACT_ATOMS: atom_id res chain seq x y z
N GLU A 1 -11.98 18.49 -22.32
CA GLU A 1 -12.05 19.78 -21.58
C GLU A 1 -10.72 20.51 -21.82
N GLU A 2 -10.79 21.83 -22.06
CA GLU A 2 -9.60 22.65 -22.29
C GLU A 2 -9.05 23.12 -20.93
N ILE A 3 -7.74 23.06 -20.78
CA ILE A 3 -7.04 23.67 -19.64
C ILE A 3 -7.03 25.17 -19.85
N ARG A 4 -7.47 25.92 -18.84
CA ARG A 4 -7.50 27.37 -18.85
C ARG A 4 -6.43 27.93 -17.91
N GLU A 5 -5.46 28.63 -18.44
CA GLU A 5 -4.32 29.15 -17.69
C GLU A 5 -4.71 30.09 -16.54
N THR A 6 -5.85 30.77 -16.63
CA THR A 6 -6.35 31.69 -15.60
C THR A 6 -7.21 31.02 -14.53
N GLU A 7 -7.62 29.79 -14.74
CA GLU A 7 -8.47 29.04 -13.83
C GLU A 7 -7.67 27.95 -13.09
N ARG A 8 -8.21 27.47 -11.98
CA ARG A 8 -7.65 26.33 -11.24
C ARG A 8 -8.00 25.05 -11.98
N ASN A 9 -6.97 24.33 -12.42
CA ASN A 9 -7.12 23.08 -13.13
C ASN A 9 -6.77 21.90 -12.22
N VAL A 10 -7.73 21.02 -11.98
CA VAL A 10 -7.56 19.82 -11.17
C VAL A 10 -7.80 18.59 -12.04
N LEU A 11 -6.85 17.67 -12.04
CA LEU A 11 -7.01 16.36 -12.66
C LEU A 11 -7.39 15.33 -11.60
N VAL A 12 -8.37 14.49 -11.92
CA VAL A 12 -8.64 13.24 -11.22
C VAL A 12 -8.47 12.11 -12.21
N SER A 13 -7.54 11.20 -11.95
CA SER A 13 -7.21 10.13 -12.88
C SER A 13 -6.91 8.82 -12.16
N HIS A 14 -7.24 7.70 -12.81
CA HIS A 14 -6.90 6.37 -12.31
C HIS A 14 -6.02 5.69 -13.34
N GLN A 15 -4.72 5.98 -13.28
CA GLN A 15 -3.70 5.45 -14.19
C GLN A 15 -2.35 5.35 -13.48
N PHE A 16 -1.44 4.55 -14.05
CA PHE A 16 -0.07 4.51 -13.61
C PHE A 16 0.75 5.58 -14.34
N TYR A 17 1.16 6.60 -13.59
CA TYR A 17 2.01 7.69 -14.10
C TYR A 17 3.46 7.46 -13.72
N LEU A 18 4.32 7.49 -14.72
CA LEU A 18 5.76 7.27 -14.56
C LEU A 18 6.51 8.59 -14.74
N PRO A 19 7.30 9.05 -13.75
CA PRO A 19 8.18 10.20 -13.88
C PRO A 19 9.22 9.98 -14.97
N SER A 20 9.57 11.03 -15.73
CA SER A 20 10.61 10.95 -16.75
C SER A 20 11.92 10.43 -16.20
N GLY A 21 12.51 9.48 -16.90
CA GLY A 21 13.80 8.87 -16.55
C GLY A 21 13.74 7.78 -15.48
N LYS A 22 12.53 7.36 -15.06
CA LYS A 22 12.35 6.21 -14.20
C LYS A 22 11.77 5.03 -14.95
N ASP A 23 12.22 3.82 -14.60
CA ASP A 23 11.62 2.58 -15.07
C ASP A 23 10.42 2.17 -14.20
N ALA A 24 9.43 1.52 -14.81
CA ALA A 24 8.25 1.03 -14.10
C ALA A 24 8.61 0.04 -12.96
N ASP A 25 9.70 -0.70 -13.13
CA ASP A 25 10.20 -1.66 -12.14
C ASP A 25 10.87 -1.00 -10.92
N GLU A 26 11.19 0.29 -10.99
CA GLU A 26 11.73 1.06 -9.85
C GLU A 26 10.64 1.51 -8.87
N ILE A 27 9.37 1.43 -9.26
CA ILE A 27 8.25 1.82 -8.42
C ILE A 27 7.70 0.59 -7.70
N GLU A 28 7.78 0.62 -6.38
CA GLU A 28 7.22 -0.42 -5.53
C GLU A 28 5.71 -0.51 -5.70
N ARG A 29 5.24 -1.65 -6.17
CA ARG A 29 3.83 -1.97 -6.34
C ARG A 29 3.36 -3.00 -5.31
N MET A 30 2.10 -2.91 -4.94
CA MET A 30 1.48 -3.85 -4.01
C MET A 30 0.89 -5.04 -4.76
N ASP A 31 0.82 -6.19 -4.12
CA ASP A 31 0.30 -7.44 -4.73
C ASP A 31 -1.15 -7.32 -5.20
N SER A 32 -1.89 -6.38 -4.65
CA SER A 32 -3.28 -6.09 -5.00
C SER A 32 -3.44 -5.19 -6.23
N GLU A 33 -2.36 -4.62 -6.77
CA GLU A 33 -2.41 -3.69 -7.90
C GLU A 33 -2.44 -4.43 -9.24
N ILE A 34 -3.35 -4.02 -10.12
CA ILE A 34 -3.41 -4.51 -11.51
C ILE A 34 -2.28 -3.83 -12.30
N ARG A 35 -1.59 -4.58 -13.17
CA ARG A 35 -0.45 -4.04 -13.93
C ARG A 35 -0.86 -3.03 -15.00
N THR A 36 -2.00 -3.23 -15.62
CA THR A 36 -2.43 -2.49 -16.81
C THR A 36 -3.82 -1.90 -16.61
N VAL A 37 -4.01 -0.63 -16.93
CA VAL A 37 -5.31 0.04 -16.92
C VAL A 37 -5.66 0.46 -18.34
N GLY A 38 -6.77 -0.08 -18.88
CA GLY A 38 -7.22 0.25 -20.23
C GLY A 38 -6.22 -0.13 -21.34
N ASN A 39 -5.47 -1.22 -21.19
CA ASN A 39 -4.38 -1.67 -22.06
C ASN A 39 -3.17 -0.68 -22.13
N ILE A 40 -3.04 0.20 -21.16
CA ILE A 40 -1.91 1.13 -21.04
C ILE A 40 -1.11 0.75 -19.80
N ASP A 41 0.17 0.44 -19.95
CA ASP A 41 1.03 0.02 -18.86
C ASP A 41 1.51 1.23 -18.02
N ALA A 42 1.82 2.34 -18.67
CA ALA A 42 2.23 3.58 -18.00
C ALA A 42 1.95 4.80 -18.88
N VAL A 43 1.70 5.93 -18.23
CA VAL A 43 1.56 7.25 -18.87
C VAL A 43 2.68 8.14 -18.36
N SER A 44 3.29 8.98 -19.26
CA SER A 44 4.29 9.96 -18.80
C SER A 44 3.68 10.96 -17.83
N ALA A 45 4.34 11.13 -16.68
CA ALA A 45 3.90 12.10 -15.67
C ALA A 45 4.14 13.57 -16.12
N ASP A 46 4.90 13.80 -17.17
CA ASP A 46 5.22 15.17 -17.65
C ASP A 46 3.97 15.95 -18.06
N ILE A 47 2.96 15.24 -18.57
CA ILE A 47 1.67 15.86 -18.94
C ILE A 47 0.91 16.44 -17.74
N LEU A 48 1.27 16.04 -16.51
CA LEU A 48 0.58 16.46 -15.29
C LEU A 48 1.00 17.84 -14.81
N GLY A 49 2.13 18.37 -15.28
CA GLY A 49 2.65 19.67 -14.89
C GLY A 49 1.79 20.88 -15.26
N GLN A 50 0.79 20.69 -16.12
CA GLN A 50 -0.17 21.71 -16.52
C GLN A 50 -1.34 21.89 -15.55
N PHE A 51 -1.47 21.00 -14.54
CA PHE A 51 -2.52 21.05 -13.53
C PHE A 51 -2.00 21.66 -12.24
N ASP A 52 -2.85 22.42 -11.54
CA ASP A 52 -2.54 22.94 -10.22
C ASP A 52 -2.53 21.84 -9.16
N TYR A 53 -3.35 20.80 -9.36
CA TYR A 53 -3.33 19.59 -8.55
C TYR A 53 -3.75 18.37 -9.38
N ALA A 54 -3.07 17.25 -9.21
CA ALA A 54 -3.44 15.96 -9.79
C ALA A 54 -3.67 14.91 -8.69
N ALA A 55 -4.93 14.53 -8.53
CA ALA A 55 -5.36 13.45 -7.65
C ALA A 55 -5.32 12.12 -8.41
N LEU A 56 -4.36 11.25 -8.06
CA LEU A 56 -4.12 10.00 -8.76
C LEU A 56 -4.59 8.80 -7.94
N GLY A 57 -5.26 7.88 -8.61
CA GLY A 57 -5.57 6.52 -8.14
C GLY A 57 -4.77 5.48 -8.91
N HIS A 58 -4.88 4.23 -8.54
CA HIS A 58 -4.22 3.02 -9.04
C HIS A 58 -3.12 2.51 -8.10
N ILE A 59 -2.14 3.32 -7.73
CA ILE A 59 -1.09 2.91 -6.78
C ILE A 59 -1.66 2.93 -5.36
N HIS A 60 -1.53 1.82 -4.65
CA HIS A 60 -2.09 1.63 -3.31
C HIS A 60 -1.25 2.25 -2.20
N LYS A 61 0.03 2.48 -2.47
CA LYS A 61 0.93 3.19 -1.56
C LYS A 61 0.80 4.70 -1.75
N PRO A 62 0.57 5.49 -0.68
CA PRO A 62 0.60 6.94 -0.79
C PRO A 62 1.97 7.42 -1.26
N MET A 63 2.03 8.17 -2.36
CA MET A 63 3.28 8.69 -2.89
C MET A 63 3.10 9.94 -3.75
N LYS A 64 4.18 10.70 -3.91
CA LYS A 64 4.27 11.86 -4.80
C LYS A 64 4.90 11.45 -6.13
N VAL A 65 4.47 12.10 -7.20
CA VAL A 65 5.00 11.87 -8.55
C VAL A 65 5.68 13.15 -9.04
N GLY A 66 6.97 13.29 -8.77
CA GLY A 66 7.78 14.45 -9.17
C GLY A 66 7.45 15.75 -8.41
N SER A 67 6.20 16.01 -8.06
CA SER A 67 5.73 17.22 -7.39
C SER A 67 4.90 16.92 -6.15
N GLU A 68 4.85 17.92 -5.23
CA GLU A 68 3.98 17.88 -4.05
C GLU A 68 2.48 17.86 -4.41
N PHE A 69 2.14 18.41 -5.58
CA PHE A 69 0.77 18.57 -6.04
C PHE A 69 0.30 17.47 -6.99
N ILE A 70 1.16 16.51 -7.30
CA ILE A 70 0.85 15.33 -8.12
C ILE A 70 1.00 14.10 -7.23
N ARG A 71 -0.13 13.52 -6.80
CA ARG A 71 -0.09 12.53 -5.71
C ARG A 71 -1.02 11.36 -5.92
N TYR A 72 -0.50 10.18 -5.58
CA TYR A 72 -1.33 9.03 -5.23
C TYR A 72 -1.74 9.14 -3.76
N CYS A 73 -3.05 9.10 -3.50
CA CYS A 73 -3.58 9.04 -2.14
C CYS A 73 -3.33 7.67 -1.49
N GLY A 74 -3.22 6.63 -2.30
CA GLY A 74 -3.25 5.25 -1.87
C GLY A 74 -4.67 4.76 -1.62
N THR A 75 -4.77 3.53 -1.09
CA THR A 75 -6.06 2.95 -0.68
C THR A 75 -6.43 3.41 0.74
N PRO A 76 -7.72 3.56 1.06
CA PRO A 76 -8.15 3.95 2.41
C PRO A 76 -7.88 2.85 3.45
N LEU A 77 -7.79 1.60 3.02
CA LEU A 77 -7.49 0.42 3.84
C LEU A 77 -6.45 -0.44 3.13
N ALA A 78 -5.73 -1.28 3.86
CA ALA A 78 -4.86 -2.28 3.25
C ALA A 78 -5.71 -3.31 2.51
N CYS A 79 -5.41 -3.54 1.22
CA CYS A 79 -6.09 -4.48 0.33
C CYS A 79 -5.32 -5.80 0.19
N SER A 80 -4.08 -5.84 0.64
CA SER A 80 -3.22 -7.03 0.59
C SER A 80 -2.25 -7.07 1.77
N VAL A 81 -1.63 -8.23 1.98
CA VAL A 81 -0.61 -8.42 3.02
C VAL A 81 0.64 -7.59 2.75
N SER A 82 0.97 -7.31 1.48
CA SER A 82 2.09 -6.44 1.10
C SER A 82 1.91 -4.99 1.56
N GLU A 83 0.69 -4.59 1.90
CA GLU A 83 0.38 -3.27 2.44
C GLU A 83 0.41 -3.22 3.98
N ALA A 84 0.79 -4.31 4.64
CA ALA A 84 0.87 -4.37 6.10
C ALA A 84 1.82 -3.29 6.65
N GLY A 85 1.39 -2.62 7.70
CA GLY A 85 2.17 -1.54 8.34
C GLY A 85 2.14 -0.19 7.62
N GLN A 86 1.52 -0.07 6.45
CA GLN A 86 1.35 1.23 5.79
C GLN A 86 0.35 2.10 6.56
N GLN A 87 0.71 3.38 6.71
CA GLN A 87 -0.23 4.37 7.22
C GLN A 87 -1.16 4.81 6.09
N LYS A 88 -2.42 4.46 6.19
CA LYS A 88 -3.45 4.86 5.24
C LYS A 88 -4.07 6.21 5.63
N GLY A 89 -4.50 6.97 4.62
CA GLY A 89 -5.05 8.30 4.83
C GLY A 89 -5.79 8.80 3.61
N ILE A 90 -6.37 9.97 3.75
CA ILE A 90 -6.89 10.77 2.64
C ILE A 90 -6.12 12.09 2.57
N ILE A 91 -6.06 12.67 1.39
CA ILE A 91 -5.40 13.95 1.18
C ILE A 91 -6.49 15.02 1.08
N MET A 92 -6.53 15.90 2.05
CA MET A 92 -7.32 17.13 1.98
C MET A 92 -6.53 18.15 1.17
N VAL A 93 -7.18 18.74 0.17
CA VAL A 93 -6.59 19.75 -0.71
C VAL A 93 -7.36 21.04 -0.55
N GLU A 94 -6.68 22.07 -0.12
CA GLU A 94 -7.21 23.44 0.00
C GLU A 94 -6.64 24.25 -1.16
N MET A 95 -7.51 24.84 -1.96
CA MET A 95 -7.12 25.64 -3.13
C MET A 95 -7.58 27.09 -2.93
N GLY A 96 -6.62 27.99 -2.79
CA GLY A 96 -6.80 29.42 -2.79
C GLY A 96 -6.93 30.02 -4.19
N GLU A 97 -6.24 31.10 -4.46
CA GLU A 97 -6.11 31.64 -5.82
C GLU A 97 -5.28 30.68 -6.68
N LYS A 98 -5.24 30.93 -8.02
CA LYS A 98 -4.45 30.09 -8.93
C LYS A 98 -2.99 29.97 -8.46
N GLY A 99 -2.53 28.72 -8.32
CA GLY A 99 -1.19 28.41 -7.83
C GLY A 99 -1.06 28.33 -6.31
N ASP A 100 -2.08 28.72 -5.54
CA ASP A 100 -2.12 28.53 -4.08
C ASP A 100 -2.81 27.21 -3.76
N VAL A 101 -2.02 26.18 -3.53
CA VAL A 101 -2.50 24.83 -3.21
C VAL A 101 -1.80 24.33 -1.94
N LYS A 102 -2.60 23.89 -0.98
CA LYS A 102 -2.11 23.29 0.26
C LYS A 102 -2.69 21.88 0.41
N THR A 103 -1.83 20.94 0.77
CA THR A 103 -2.22 19.55 0.99
C THR A 103 -2.01 19.14 2.45
N THR A 104 -2.98 18.43 3.01
CA THR A 104 -2.90 17.88 4.37
C THR A 104 -3.31 16.43 4.35
N VAL A 105 -2.45 15.56 4.87
CA VAL A 105 -2.78 14.13 5.00
C VAL A 105 -3.58 13.92 6.28
N LEU A 106 -4.79 13.41 6.14
CA LEU A 106 -5.66 13.02 7.23
C LEU A 106 -5.55 11.51 7.44
N PRO A 107 -4.94 11.04 8.53
CA PRO A 107 -4.72 9.60 8.75
C PRO A 107 -6.05 8.89 9.00
N LEU A 108 -6.20 7.72 8.41
CA LEU A 108 -7.32 6.81 8.66
C LEU A 108 -6.90 5.74 9.66
N LYS A 109 -7.80 5.44 10.59
CA LYS A 109 -7.63 4.34 11.55
C LYS A 109 -8.64 3.25 11.20
N PRO A 110 -8.20 2.13 10.61
CA PRO A 110 -9.10 1.02 10.33
C PRO A 110 -9.56 0.35 11.63
N LEU A 111 -10.72 -0.28 11.60
CA LEU A 111 -11.21 -1.10 12.72
C LEU A 111 -10.26 -2.28 13.01
N ARG A 112 -9.68 -2.87 11.96
CA ARG A 112 -8.64 -3.90 12.02
C ARG A 112 -7.55 -3.57 11.02
N GLN A 113 -6.32 -3.73 11.46
CA GLN A 113 -5.16 -3.57 10.58
C GLN A 113 -4.81 -4.89 9.90
N VAL A 114 -4.09 -4.83 8.80
CA VAL A 114 -3.39 -5.99 8.24
C VAL A 114 -1.98 -6.01 8.82
N ARG A 115 -1.60 -7.14 9.42
CA ARG A 115 -0.32 -7.31 10.10
C ARG A 115 0.39 -8.58 9.64
N VAL A 116 1.69 -8.51 9.59
CA VAL A 116 2.56 -9.68 9.49
C VAL A 116 3.27 -9.85 10.84
N ILE A 117 3.11 -11.02 11.46
CA ILE A 117 3.74 -11.36 12.74
C ILE A 117 4.71 -12.51 12.47
N GLN A 118 5.99 -12.27 12.68
CA GLN A 118 7.05 -13.25 12.47
C GLN A 118 7.75 -13.58 13.79
N GLY A 119 8.05 -14.85 14.01
CA GLY A 119 8.75 -15.33 15.20
C GLY A 119 8.54 -16.82 15.46
N GLU A 120 9.09 -17.31 16.57
CA GLU A 120 8.78 -18.64 17.08
C GLU A 120 7.34 -18.69 17.61
N LEU A 121 6.73 -19.88 17.60
CA LEU A 121 5.31 -20.07 17.95
C LEU A 121 4.92 -19.36 19.26
N GLU A 122 5.69 -19.53 20.31
CA GLU A 122 5.37 -18.94 21.62
C GLU A 122 5.49 -17.40 21.62
N GLU A 123 6.37 -16.83 20.82
CA GLU A 123 6.50 -15.37 20.65
C GLU A 123 5.36 -14.80 19.85
N VAL A 124 4.95 -15.52 18.80
CA VAL A 124 3.80 -15.16 17.97
C VAL A 124 2.52 -15.17 18.81
N LEU A 125 2.28 -16.20 19.61
CA LEU A 125 1.08 -16.34 20.43
C LEU A 125 0.95 -15.24 21.51
N ARG A 126 2.05 -14.68 22.00
CA ARG A 126 2.02 -13.53 22.93
C ARG A 126 1.49 -12.24 22.29
N GLN A 127 1.42 -12.17 20.97
CA GLN A 127 0.95 -11.01 20.21
C GLN A 127 -0.52 -11.15 19.78
N ALA A 128 -1.30 -12.02 20.44
CA ALA A 128 -2.71 -12.25 20.17
C ALA A 128 -3.48 -10.92 19.98
N CYS A 129 -4.28 -10.82 18.92
CA CYS A 129 -5.02 -9.61 18.59
C CYS A 129 -6.23 -9.89 17.69
N GLN A 130 -7.01 -8.83 17.43
CA GLN A 130 -8.22 -8.87 16.59
C GLN A 130 -7.96 -8.28 15.19
N ASP A 131 -6.72 -8.16 14.77
CA ASP A 131 -6.35 -7.69 13.43
C ASP A 131 -6.37 -8.84 12.41
N TYR A 132 -6.31 -8.51 11.12
CA TYR A 132 -6.07 -9.47 10.05
C TYR A 132 -4.58 -9.84 10.05
N VAL A 133 -4.26 -11.10 10.34
CA VAL A 133 -2.87 -11.51 10.61
C VAL A 133 -2.39 -12.58 9.64
N THR A 134 -1.23 -12.36 9.05
CA THR A 134 -0.39 -13.41 8.47
C THR A 134 0.71 -13.75 9.47
N VAL A 135 0.82 -15.02 9.83
CA VAL A 135 1.86 -15.54 10.72
C VAL A 135 2.97 -16.15 9.90
N ILE A 136 4.22 -15.79 10.21
CA ILE A 136 5.43 -16.39 9.64
C ILE A 136 6.22 -17.05 10.78
N LEU A 137 6.20 -18.39 10.81
CA LEU A 137 6.89 -19.16 11.84
C LEU A 137 8.36 -19.36 11.49
N THR A 138 9.23 -19.12 12.46
CA THR A 138 10.69 -19.28 12.35
C THR A 138 11.22 -20.47 13.16
N ASP A 139 10.33 -21.27 13.75
CA ASP A 139 10.70 -22.43 14.55
C ASP A 139 11.57 -23.40 13.73
N ARG A 140 12.68 -23.83 14.35
CA ARG A 140 13.64 -24.79 13.77
C ARG A 140 13.29 -26.25 14.08
N VAL A 141 12.36 -26.45 14.99
CA VAL A 141 11.88 -27.78 15.42
C VAL A 141 10.61 -28.16 14.69
N ASP A 142 10.36 -29.45 14.56
CA ASP A 142 9.08 -29.92 14.06
C ASP A 142 7.98 -29.69 15.10
N LEU A 143 7.03 -28.81 14.75
CA LEU A 143 5.84 -28.55 15.54
C LEU A 143 4.76 -29.56 15.17
N ASP A 144 3.95 -29.98 16.17
CA ASP A 144 2.68 -30.64 15.88
C ASP A 144 1.79 -29.69 15.09
N ILE A 145 1.52 -30.04 13.83
CA ILE A 145 0.84 -29.14 12.87
C ILE A 145 -0.58 -28.82 13.34
N LEU A 146 -1.28 -29.81 13.91
CA LEU A 146 -2.67 -29.61 14.32
C LEU A 146 -2.75 -28.72 15.56
N ASP A 147 -1.95 -29.02 16.58
CA ASP A 147 -1.91 -28.21 17.81
C ASP A 147 -1.48 -26.77 17.50
N MET A 148 -0.41 -26.59 16.71
CA MET A 148 0.07 -25.29 16.29
C MET A 148 -1.03 -24.47 15.58
N GLN A 149 -1.72 -25.06 14.61
CA GLN A 149 -2.78 -24.35 13.87
C GLN A 149 -3.93 -23.95 14.77
N ASP A 150 -4.36 -24.82 15.67
CA ASP A 150 -5.44 -24.55 16.61
C ASP A 150 -5.08 -23.44 17.59
N ARG A 151 -3.86 -23.43 18.09
CA ARG A 151 -3.37 -22.38 18.99
C ARG A 151 -3.31 -21.02 18.29
N ILE A 152 -2.79 -20.98 17.06
CA ILE A 152 -2.72 -19.74 16.27
C ILE A 152 -4.12 -19.22 15.95
N ARG A 153 -5.06 -20.08 15.52
CA ARG A 153 -6.46 -19.66 15.24
C ARG A 153 -7.18 -19.12 16.45
N ARG A 154 -6.89 -19.63 17.63
CA ARG A 154 -7.46 -19.09 18.89
C ARG A 154 -6.87 -17.73 19.24
N ALA A 155 -5.58 -17.52 18.99
CA ALA A 155 -4.89 -16.25 19.25
C ALA A 155 -5.28 -15.16 18.23
N PHE A 156 -5.55 -15.55 16.98
CA PHE A 156 -5.84 -14.65 15.87
C PHE A 156 -7.15 -15.04 15.17
N PRO A 157 -8.31 -14.57 15.64
CA PRO A 157 -9.61 -14.93 15.05
C PRO A 157 -9.76 -14.53 13.58
N TYR A 158 -9.01 -13.54 13.13
CA TYR A 158 -8.94 -13.07 11.73
C TYR A 158 -7.62 -13.44 11.06
N LEU A 159 -7.19 -14.68 11.28
CA LEU A 159 -6.01 -15.24 10.65
C LEU A 159 -6.21 -15.33 9.14
N LEU A 160 -5.28 -14.75 8.36
CA LEU A 160 -5.26 -14.82 6.90
C LEU A 160 -4.48 -16.05 6.42
N GLU A 161 -3.26 -16.24 6.96
CA GLU A 161 -2.36 -17.27 6.49
C GLU A 161 -1.34 -17.63 7.57
N ILE A 162 -0.86 -18.87 7.52
CA ILE A 162 0.32 -19.35 8.26
C ILE A 162 1.37 -19.75 7.23
N ARG A 163 2.54 -19.14 7.32
CA ARG A 163 3.74 -19.49 6.53
C ARG A 163 4.82 -20.01 7.46
N ARG A 164 5.69 -20.87 6.94
CA ARG A 164 6.95 -21.21 7.58
C ARG A 164 8.09 -20.59 6.79
N GLU A 165 9.04 -19.99 7.47
CA GLU A 165 10.28 -19.55 6.85
C GLU A 165 11.07 -20.79 6.44
N ASN A 166 11.11 -21.08 5.14
CA ASN A 166 11.92 -22.17 4.60
C ASN A 166 13.39 -21.81 4.79
N GLN A 167 14.01 -22.35 5.84
CA GLN A 167 15.46 -22.45 5.86
C GLN A 167 15.86 -23.42 4.76
N ARG A 168 16.27 -22.92 3.60
CA ARG A 168 17.07 -23.70 2.68
C ARG A 168 18.27 -24.16 3.48
N LYS A 169 18.33 -25.47 3.80
CA LYS A 169 19.55 -26.10 4.26
C LYS A 169 20.59 -25.78 3.18
N ALA A 170 21.56 -24.94 3.52
CA ALA A 170 22.83 -24.95 2.84
C ALA A 170 23.46 -26.29 3.22
N GLU A 171 23.19 -27.35 2.45
CA GLU A 171 24.00 -28.56 2.43
C GLU A 171 25.25 -28.23 1.61
N TYR A 172 26.36 -28.10 2.31
CA TYR A 172 27.70 -28.49 1.80
C TYR A 172 28.55 -28.97 2.96
#